data_f35b5f73d17d102252f79de5b9737e21
#
_entry.id   f35b5f73d17d102252f79de5b9737e21
#
_cell.length_a   1.000
_cell.length_b   1.000
_cell.length_c   1.000
_cell.angle_alpha   90.00
_cell.angle_beta   90.00
_cell.angle_gamma   90.00
#
_symmetry.space_group_name_H-M   'P 1'
#
loop_
_entity.id
_entity.type
_entity.pdbx_description
1 polymer ?
#
loop_
_entity_poly.entity_id
_entity_poly.type
_entity_poly.pdbx_seq_one_letter_code
_entity_poly.pdbx_strand_id
1 'polypeptide(L)'
;MGDIARCSIGRADEYYNEDLLYKMFGVNAELLIDHAWGWEPCTIADIKVYKPAGHSLSSGQVLTGPAGFDAARLIVREMADTLSLDLVAKGVKAGRVGLMVGYDTASLDPKRLGKDVSADLKAIAEHAAATYDGPVSIDRYGRRVPKPATGSIALPEPTSATSRICDAVDKLFLSIVDRRLLVRRVNVVAADVLTDEQLEERRQAAASEYTQPDLFATMEAPVDSASADAAECEAMRSADGGSKDSPQGDAELHMQQTLLDIKRKFGRNSIIKAMDMFDDATGQQRNKQIGGHAA
;
A
#
# COMPACT_ATOMS: atom_id res chain seq x y z
N MET A 1 7.51 -6.89 -32.55
CA MET A 1 8.87 -6.29 -32.59
C MET A 1 9.26 -5.86 -34.00
N GLY A 2 9.17 -6.69 -35.04
CA GLY A 2 9.55 -6.31 -36.41
C GLY A 2 8.85 -5.07 -36.98
N ASP A 3 7.61 -4.79 -36.60
CA ASP A 3 6.90 -3.58 -37.04
C ASP A 3 7.47 -2.32 -36.35
N ILE A 4 7.88 -2.42 -35.08
CA ILE A 4 8.55 -1.33 -34.35
C ILE A 4 9.91 -1.04 -35.01
N ALA A 5 10.70 -2.07 -35.29
CA ALA A 5 11.98 -1.91 -35.98
C ALA A 5 11.85 -1.26 -37.37
N ARG A 6 10.83 -1.68 -38.16
CA ARG A 6 10.55 -1.04 -39.46
C ARG A 6 10.09 0.41 -39.31
N CYS A 7 9.24 0.69 -38.30
CA CYS A 7 8.76 2.02 -38.02
C CYS A 7 9.90 2.98 -37.61
N SER A 8 10.89 2.49 -36.84
CA SER A 8 12.00 3.31 -36.35
C SER A 8 12.96 3.82 -37.45
N ILE A 9 12.95 3.19 -38.62
CA ILE A 9 13.76 3.62 -39.79
C ILE A 9 12.92 4.29 -40.88
N GLY A 10 11.64 4.54 -40.62
CA GLY A 10 10.76 5.28 -41.53
C GLY A 10 11.22 6.73 -41.71
N ARG A 11 10.97 7.26 -42.91
CA ARG A 11 11.33 8.66 -43.23
C ARG A 11 10.42 9.62 -42.49
N ALA A 12 10.91 10.83 -42.21
CA ALA A 12 10.15 11.85 -41.50
C ALA A 12 8.83 12.28 -42.19
N ASP A 13 8.73 12.10 -43.51
CA ASP A 13 7.54 12.35 -44.30
C ASP A 13 6.55 11.19 -44.36
N GLU A 14 6.93 10.01 -43.87
CA GLU A 14 6.07 8.83 -43.79
C GLU A 14 5.25 8.82 -42.51
N TYR A 15 4.03 8.22 -42.56
CA TYR A 15 3.19 8.10 -41.36
C TYR A 15 3.78 7.18 -40.31
N TYR A 16 4.45 6.08 -40.71
CA TYR A 16 5.11 5.12 -39.84
C TYR A 16 6.59 5.48 -39.74
N ASN A 17 6.93 6.31 -38.78
CA ASN A 17 8.28 6.77 -38.51
C ASN A 17 8.57 6.78 -36.99
N GLU A 18 9.77 7.17 -36.62
CA GLU A 18 10.21 7.24 -35.23
C GLU A 18 9.36 8.22 -34.38
N ASP A 19 8.96 9.37 -34.96
CA ASP A 19 8.13 10.36 -34.28
C ASP A 19 6.77 9.78 -33.83
N LEU A 20 6.21 8.87 -34.63
CA LEU A 20 4.98 8.16 -34.26
C LEU A 20 5.21 7.29 -33.01
N LEU A 21 6.35 6.61 -32.90
CA LEU A 21 6.69 5.80 -31.74
C LEU A 21 6.84 6.68 -30.49
N TYR A 22 7.54 7.81 -30.58
CA TYR A 22 7.66 8.76 -29.48
C TYR A 22 6.31 9.36 -29.08
N LYS A 23 5.46 9.65 -30.04
CA LYS A 23 4.09 10.14 -29.77
C LYS A 23 3.23 9.11 -29.02
N MET A 24 3.41 7.82 -29.33
CA MET A 24 2.64 6.73 -28.69
C MET A 24 3.19 6.29 -27.35
N PHE A 25 4.50 6.26 -27.17
CA PHE A 25 5.18 5.63 -26.03
C PHE A 25 6.04 6.60 -25.21
N GLY A 26 6.18 7.84 -25.65
CA GLY A 26 7.05 8.83 -24.99
C GLY A 26 8.51 8.36 -24.99
N VAL A 27 9.25 8.65 -23.94
CA VAL A 27 10.65 8.25 -23.77
C VAL A 27 10.88 6.73 -23.79
N ASN A 28 9.84 5.95 -23.52
CA ASN A 28 9.93 4.49 -23.61
C ASN A 28 10.07 3.98 -25.07
N ALA A 29 9.88 4.85 -26.06
CA ALA A 29 10.08 4.51 -27.47
C ALA A 29 11.52 4.05 -27.73
N GLU A 30 12.53 4.70 -27.12
CA GLU A 30 13.93 4.30 -27.23
C GLU A 30 14.15 2.84 -26.82
N LEU A 31 13.66 2.48 -25.62
CA LEU A 31 13.77 1.09 -25.13
C LEU A 31 13.08 0.09 -26.05
N LEU A 32 11.91 0.47 -26.60
CA LEU A 32 11.17 -0.40 -27.52
C LEU A 32 11.90 -0.57 -28.85
N ILE A 33 12.52 0.49 -29.37
CA ILE A 33 13.33 0.47 -30.59
C ILE A 33 14.55 -0.40 -30.38
N ASP A 34 15.31 -0.17 -29.31
CA ASP A 34 16.49 -0.95 -28.98
C ASP A 34 16.18 -2.44 -28.87
N HIS A 35 15.16 -2.80 -28.10
CA HIS A 35 14.71 -4.19 -27.98
C HIS A 35 14.21 -4.78 -29.31
N ALA A 36 13.57 -3.95 -30.16
CA ALA A 36 13.14 -4.41 -31.49
C ALA A 36 14.31 -4.74 -32.43
N TRP A 37 15.45 -4.08 -32.23
CA TRP A 37 16.72 -4.36 -32.92
C TRP A 37 17.58 -5.41 -32.19
N GLY A 38 17.13 -5.92 -31.04
CA GLY A 38 17.85 -6.93 -30.26
C GLY A 38 18.92 -6.36 -29.34
N TRP A 39 18.88 -5.05 -29.09
CA TRP A 39 19.79 -4.40 -28.16
C TRP A 39 19.19 -4.36 -26.75
N GLU A 40 19.94 -4.86 -25.76
CA GLU A 40 19.61 -4.80 -24.33
C GLU A 40 20.86 -4.40 -23.54
N PRO A 41 20.99 -3.11 -23.16
CA PRO A 41 22.16 -2.63 -22.45
C PRO A 41 22.19 -3.06 -20.97
N CYS A 42 21.01 -3.39 -20.39
CA CYS A 42 20.90 -3.74 -18.98
C CYS A 42 21.26 -5.22 -18.77
N THR A 43 22.30 -5.47 -18.01
CA THR A 43 22.72 -6.83 -17.65
C THR A 43 22.07 -7.32 -16.35
N ILE A 44 22.09 -8.63 -16.11
CA ILE A 44 21.67 -9.21 -14.81
C ILE A 44 22.52 -8.68 -13.65
N ALA A 45 23.80 -8.33 -13.89
CA ALA A 45 24.66 -7.72 -12.90
C ALA A 45 24.16 -6.32 -12.50
N ASP A 46 23.77 -5.51 -13.50
CA ASP A 46 23.21 -4.17 -13.28
C ASP A 46 21.91 -4.24 -12.48
N ILE A 47 21.02 -5.19 -12.83
CA ILE A 47 19.76 -5.41 -12.08
C ILE A 47 20.05 -5.77 -10.62
N LYS A 48 21.05 -6.62 -10.35
CA LYS A 48 21.41 -7.02 -8.97
C LYS A 48 22.00 -5.88 -8.14
N VAL A 49 22.70 -4.96 -8.76
CA VAL A 49 23.34 -3.80 -8.10
C VAL A 49 22.36 -2.63 -7.97
N TYR A 50 21.32 -2.60 -8.80
CA TYR A 50 20.34 -1.51 -8.81
C TYR A 50 19.61 -1.39 -7.47
N LYS A 51 19.70 -0.21 -6.86
CA LYS A 51 18.94 0.16 -5.67
C LYS A 51 17.84 1.12 -6.10
N PRO A 52 16.55 0.72 -6.03
CA PRO A 52 15.46 1.62 -6.39
C PRO A 52 15.47 2.87 -5.50
N ALA A 53 15.36 4.04 -6.11
CA ALA A 53 15.17 5.31 -5.40
C ALA A 53 13.73 5.48 -4.86
N GLY A 54 12.91 4.45 -4.95
CA GLY A 54 11.51 4.51 -4.52
C GLY A 54 11.36 4.55 -3.01
N HIS A 55 10.62 5.53 -2.54
CA HIS A 55 10.29 5.73 -1.12
C HIS A 55 8.99 4.99 -0.73
N SER A 56 8.71 3.84 -1.34
CA SER A 56 7.50 3.07 -1.04
C SER A 56 7.74 1.57 -1.15
N LEU A 57 7.05 0.80 -0.32
CA LEU A 57 6.93 -0.64 -0.39
C LEU A 57 5.45 -0.99 -0.56
N SER A 58 5.14 -1.91 -1.46
CA SER A 58 3.75 -2.32 -1.68
C SER A 58 3.63 -3.83 -1.73
N SER A 59 2.49 -4.32 -1.23
CA SER A 59 2.08 -5.71 -1.34
C SER A 59 0.69 -5.76 -1.96
N GLY A 60 0.55 -6.41 -3.11
CA GLY A 60 -0.70 -6.53 -3.85
C GLY A 60 -1.11 -7.99 -4.02
N GLN A 61 -2.42 -8.26 -3.94
CA GLN A 61 -2.99 -9.57 -4.18
C GLN A 61 -4.27 -9.47 -5.02
N VAL A 62 -4.38 -10.33 -6.02
CA VAL A 62 -5.66 -10.64 -6.68
C VAL A 62 -6.18 -11.92 -6.08
N LEU A 63 -7.38 -11.87 -5.51
CA LEU A 63 -7.99 -13.02 -4.86
C LEU A 63 -8.42 -14.06 -5.90
N THR A 64 -8.36 -15.33 -5.56
CA THR A 64 -8.79 -16.43 -6.43
C THR A 64 -10.30 -16.41 -6.69
N GLY A 65 -11.08 -15.98 -5.68
CA GLY A 65 -12.51 -15.76 -5.72
C GLY A 65 -12.91 -14.38 -5.17
N PRO A 66 -14.16 -13.96 -5.33
CA PRO A 66 -14.68 -12.78 -4.66
C PRO A 66 -14.73 -13.01 -3.16
N ALA A 67 -14.41 -11.99 -2.37
CA ALA A 67 -14.46 -12.03 -0.91
C ALA A 67 -15.48 -11.01 -0.39
N GLY A 68 -16.21 -11.39 0.66
CA GLY A 68 -17.05 -10.47 1.42
C GLY A 68 -16.22 -9.46 2.23
N PHE A 69 -16.90 -8.51 2.86
CA PHE A 69 -16.25 -7.42 3.60
C PHE A 69 -15.33 -7.93 4.72
N ASP A 70 -15.80 -8.86 5.56
CA ASP A 70 -15.03 -9.34 6.72
C ASP A 70 -13.84 -10.21 6.30
N ALA A 71 -14.01 -11.07 5.30
CA ALA A 71 -12.92 -11.84 4.70
C ALA A 71 -11.87 -10.92 4.06
N ALA A 72 -12.28 -9.89 3.33
CA ALA A 72 -11.38 -8.91 2.74
C ALA A 72 -10.62 -8.12 3.81
N ARG A 73 -11.27 -7.75 4.92
CA ARG A 73 -10.64 -7.09 6.06
C ARG A 73 -9.57 -7.96 6.70
N LEU A 74 -9.83 -9.25 6.88
CA LEU A 74 -8.86 -10.21 7.38
C LEU A 74 -7.63 -10.27 6.48
N ILE A 75 -7.83 -10.42 5.16
CA ILE A 75 -6.76 -10.45 4.16
C ILE A 75 -5.92 -9.16 4.19
N VAL A 76 -6.56 -8.00 4.31
CA VAL A 76 -5.87 -6.70 4.43
C VAL A 76 -4.97 -6.67 5.66
N ARG A 77 -5.43 -7.18 6.80
CA ARG A 77 -4.64 -7.24 8.04
C ARG A 77 -3.45 -8.20 7.91
N GLU A 78 -3.62 -9.37 7.29
CA GLU A 78 -2.52 -10.29 6.97
C GLU A 78 -1.46 -9.63 6.06
N MET A 79 -1.91 -8.86 5.07
CA MET A 79 -1.01 -8.15 4.17
C MET A 79 -0.27 -7.02 4.87
N ALA A 80 -0.93 -6.28 5.76
CA ALA A 80 -0.31 -5.22 6.56
C ALA A 80 0.73 -5.80 7.53
N ASP A 81 0.45 -6.94 8.16
CA ASP A 81 1.40 -7.67 8.99
C ASP A 81 2.65 -8.08 8.21
N THR A 82 2.46 -8.68 7.05
CA THR A 82 3.58 -9.07 6.18
C THR A 82 4.40 -7.85 5.74
N LEU A 83 3.72 -6.75 5.35
CA LEU A 83 4.38 -5.51 4.93
C LEU A 83 5.22 -4.90 6.06
N SER A 84 4.73 -4.96 7.31
CA SER A 84 5.49 -4.47 8.47
C SER A 84 6.77 -5.27 8.70
N LEU A 85 6.71 -6.59 8.52
CA LEU A 85 7.90 -7.44 8.58
C LEU A 85 8.89 -7.15 7.44
N ASP A 86 8.39 -6.84 6.24
CA ASP A 86 9.23 -6.45 5.11
C ASP A 86 9.94 -5.10 5.35
N LEU A 87 9.28 -4.15 6.04
CA LEU A 87 9.90 -2.89 6.48
C LEU A 87 11.06 -3.16 7.45
N VAL A 88 10.83 -3.99 8.48
CA VAL A 88 11.87 -4.37 9.44
C VAL A 88 13.02 -5.11 8.75
N ALA A 89 12.72 -6.04 7.83
CA ALA A 89 13.73 -6.78 7.09
C ALA A 89 14.64 -5.88 6.23
N LYS A 90 14.14 -4.71 5.82
CA LYS A 90 14.87 -3.70 5.04
C LYS A 90 15.47 -2.59 5.91
N GLY A 91 15.22 -2.58 7.22
CA GLY A 91 15.70 -1.53 8.12
C GLY A 91 15.10 -0.15 7.83
N VAL A 92 13.81 -0.10 7.48
CA VAL A 92 13.13 1.16 7.10
C VAL A 92 11.80 1.32 7.84
N LYS A 93 11.36 2.55 7.97
CA LYS A 93 10.11 2.96 8.64
C LYS A 93 9.20 3.69 7.65
N ALA A 94 7.90 3.47 7.74
CA ALA A 94 6.89 4.13 6.89
C ALA A 94 6.30 5.34 7.60
N GLY A 95 6.20 6.47 6.91
CA GLY A 95 5.51 7.67 7.39
C GLY A 95 4.03 7.72 7.01
N ARG A 96 3.62 6.89 6.04
CA ARG A 96 2.25 6.84 5.53
C ARG A 96 1.88 5.43 5.12
N VAL A 97 0.63 5.05 5.32
CA VAL A 97 0.08 3.80 4.76
C VAL A 97 -1.05 4.12 3.79
N GLY A 98 -1.08 3.37 2.69
CA GLY A 98 -2.11 3.47 1.65
C GLY A 98 -2.80 2.13 1.45
N LEU A 99 -4.05 2.19 1.04
CA LEU A 99 -4.86 1.02 0.72
C LEU A 99 -5.63 1.27 -0.57
N MET A 100 -5.61 0.27 -1.45
CA MET A 100 -6.47 0.21 -2.63
C MET A 100 -7.23 -1.12 -2.61
N VAL A 101 -8.55 -1.06 -2.70
CA VAL A 101 -9.44 -2.22 -2.76
C VAL A 101 -10.21 -2.18 -4.06
N GLY A 102 -9.98 -3.16 -4.92
CA GLY A 102 -10.70 -3.34 -6.17
C GLY A 102 -11.85 -4.32 -5.98
N TYR A 103 -13.02 -3.95 -6.47
CA TYR A 103 -14.23 -4.76 -6.35
C TYR A 103 -14.36 -5.78 -7.48
N ASP A 104 -15.15 -6.81 -7.24
CA ASP A 104 -15.47 -7.82 -8.25
C ASP A 104 -16.60 -7.33 -9.18
N THR A 105 -16.52 -7.72 -10.45
CA THR A 105 -17.57 -7.47 -11.44
C THR A 105 -18.92 -8.07 -11.05
N ALA A 106 -18.91 -9.14 -10.27
CA ALA A 106 -20.10 -9.83 -9.76
C ALA A 106 -20.94 -8.93 -8.83
N SER A 107 -20.35 -7.89 -8.24
CA SER A 107 -21.12 -6.89 -7.48
C SER A 107 -22.15 -6.12 -8.33
N LEU A 108 -21.93 -6.03 -9.66
CA LEU A 108 -22.86 -5.39 -10.59
C LEU A 108 -23.58 -6.39 -11.51
N ASP A 109 -23.04 -7.60 -11.66
CA ASP A 109 -23.58 -8.67 -12.50
C ASP A 109 -23.42 -10.03 -11.79
N PRO A 110 -24.38 -10.40 -10.92
CA PRO A 110 -24.30 -11.64 -10.12
C PRO A 110 -24.16 -12.93 -10.97
N LYS A 111 -24.56 -12.91 -12.25
CA LYS A 111 -24.40 -14.03 -13.16
C LYS A 111 -22.95 -14.42 -13.43
N ARG A 112 -22.01 -13.53 -13.10
CA ARG A 112 -20.56 -13.76 -13.21
C ARG A 112 -19.98 -14.56 -12.06
N LEU A 113 -20.73 -14.79 -10.99
CA LEU A 113 -20.31 -15.68 -9.91
C LEU A 113 -20.20 -17.13 -10.41
N GLY A 114 -19.15 -17.79 -10.00
CA GLY A 114 -18.98 -19.23 -10.26
C GLY A 114 -20.11 -20.05 -9.62
N LYS A 115 -20.31 -21.28 -10.12
CA LYS A 115 -21.36 -22.19 -9.59
C LYS A 115 -21.09 -22.61 -8.14
N ASP A 116 -19.81 -22.72 -7.78
CA ASP A 116 -19.35 -23.24 -6.48
C ASP A 116 -19.16 -22.15 -5.41
N VAL A 117 -19.69 -20.94 -5.64
CA VAL A 117 -19.62 -19.83 -4.68
C VAL A 117 -20.72 -19.99 -3.63
N SER A 118 -20.39 -19.65 -2.37
CA SER A 118 -21.29 -19.76 -1.23
C SER A 118 -22.61 -18.99 -1.45
N ALA A 119 -23.69 -19.42 -0.78
CA ALA A 119 -24.99 -18.76 -0.85
C ALA A 119 -24.91 -17.30 -0.33
N ASP A 120 -24.09 -17.05 0.69
CA ASP A 120 -23.91 -15.74 1.29
C ASP A 120 -23.30 -14.74 0.29
N LEU A 121 -22.26 -15.14 -0.45
CA LEU A 121 -21.64 -14.29 -1.47
C LEU A 121 -22.59 -14.01 -2.65
N LYS A 122 -23.45 -14.99 -2.99
CA LYS A 122 -24.51 -14.79 -4.00
C LYS A 122 -25.53 -13.74 -3.53
N ALA A 123 -25.99 -13.86 -2.28
CA ALA A 123 -26.92 -12.90 -1.69
C ALA A 123 -26.31 -11.48 -1.63
N ILE A 124 -25.04 -11.36 -1.25
CA ILE A 124 -24.31 -10.08 -1.26
C ILE A 124 -24.27 -9.50 -2.68
N ALA A 125 -23.92 -10.29 -3.70
CA ALA A 125 -23.87 -9.83 -5.09
C ALA A 125 -25.23 -9.39 -5.63
N GLU A 126 -26.30 -10.15 -5.34
CA GLU A 126 -27.67 -9.81 -5.73
C GLU A 126 -28.14 -8.51 -5.06
N HIS A 127 -27.86 -8.37 -3.76
CA HIS A 127 -28.15 -7.14 -3.02
C HIS A 127 -27.36 -5.95 -3.57
N ALA A 128 -26.06 -6.12 -3.83
CA ALA A 128 -25.21 -5.09 -4.40
C ALA A 128 -25.72 -4.64 -5.78
N ALA A 129 -26.02 -5.58 -6.67
CA ALA A 129 -26.54 -5.28 -8.01
C ALA A 129 -27.86 -4.49 -7.99
N ALA A 130 -28.69 -4.71 -6.98
CA ALA A 130 -29.98 -4.03 -6.82
C ALA A 130 -29.86 -2.65 -6.15
N THR A 131 -28.85 -2.44 -5.28
CA THR A 131 -28.81 -1.26 -4.38
C THR A 131 -27.61 -0.36 -4.61
N TYR A 132 -26.61 -0.78 -5.42
CA TYR A 132 -25.41 0.03 -5.62
C TYR A 132 -25.66 1.19 -6.58
N ASP A 133 -25.48 2.38 -6.06
CA ASP A 133 -25.66 3.68 -6.72
C ASP A 133 -24.35 4.48 -6.86
N GLY A 134 -23.22 3.87 -6.48
CA GLY A 134 -21.92 4.50 -6.48
C GLY A 134 -21.25 4.56 -7.86
N PRO A 135 -20.05 5.14 -7.95
CA PRO A 135 -19.34 5.32 -9.21
C PRO A 135 -18.89 3.98 -9.81
N VAL A 136 -19.11 3.85 -11.11
CA VAL A 136 -18.74 2.67 -11.92
C VAL A 136 -17.66 3.05 -12.91
N SER A 137 -16.68 2.18 -13.10
CA SER A 137 -15.67 2.25 -14.15
C SER A 137 -15.83 1.11 -15.15
N ILE A 138 -15.21 1.27 -16.32
CA ILE A 138 -15.13 0.21 -17.33
C ILE A 138 -13.70 -0.33 -17.30
N ASP A 139 -13.56 -1.65 -17.14
CA ASP A 139 -12.25 -2.28 -17.18
C ASP A 139 -11.74 -2.43 -18.63
N ARG A 140 -10.48 -2.88 -18.78
CA ARG A 140 -9.86 -3.10 -20.11
C ARG A 140 -10.58 -4.13 -21.00
N TYR A 141 -11.50 -4.90 -20.44
CA TYR A 141 -12.33 -5.88 -21.16
C TYR A 141 -13.73 -5.36 -21.46
N GLY A 142 -13.99 -4.06 -21.23
CA GLY A 142 -15.29 -3.44 -21.43
C GLY A 142 -16.35 -3.79 -20.38
N ARG A 143 -15.96 -4.35 -19.23
CA ARG A 143 -16.89 -4.75 -18.17
C ARG A 143 -17.09 -3.62 -17.18
N ARG A 144 -18.34 -3.45 -16.75
CA ARG A 144 -18.68 -2.53 -15.67
C ARG A 144 -18.19 -3.08 -14.34
N VAL A 145 -17.46 -2.26 -13.58
CA VAL A 145 -16.90 -2.61 -12.26
C VAL A 145 -17.10 -1.41 -11.33
N PRO A 146 -17.48 -1.60 -10.06
CA PRO A 146 -17.48 -0.51 -9.10
C PRO A 146 -16.09 0.14 -9.05
N LYS A 147 -16.03 1.47 -8.95
CA LYS A 147 -14.75 2.19 -8.85
C LYS A 147 -13.97 1.70 -7.63
N PRO A 148 -12.68 1.38 -7.75
CA PRO A 148 -11.88 0.94 -6.62
C PRO A 148 -11.88 1.97 -5.48
N ALA A 149 -11.98 1.48 -4.24
CA ALA A 149 -11.78 2.30 -3.07
C ALA A 149 -10.26 2.53 -2.87
N THR A 150 -9.86 3.79 -2.73
CA THR A 150 -8.47 4.16 -2.52
C THR A 150 -8.37 5.21 -1.43
N GLY A 151 -7.35 5.08 -0.59
CA GLY A 151 -7.09 6.06 0.45
C GLY A 151 -5.69 5.91 1.03
N SER A 152 -5.28 6.90 1.79
CA SER A 152 -4.04 6.87 2.55
C SER A 152 -4.19 7.64 3.86
N ILE A 153 -3.44 7.22 4.87
CA ILE A 153 -3.37 7.87 6.18
C ILE A 153 -1.92 8.09 6.56
N ALA A 154 -1.59 9.29 7.02
CA ALA A 154 -0.28 9.58 7.60
C ALA A 154 -0.19 8.95 8.99
N LEU A 155 0.94 8.36 9.29
CA LEU A 155 1.24 7.88 10.64
C LEU A 155 1.74 9.05 11.48
N PRO A 156 1.40 9.11 12.77
CA PRO A 156 1.87 10.18 13.65
C PRO A 156 3.39 10.29 13.69
N GLU A 157 4.06 9.14 13.64
CA GLU A 157 5.50 9.00 13.52
C GLU A 157 5.85 7.89 12.53
N PRO A 158 6.94 8.02 11.76
CA PRO A 158 7.43 6.94 10.92
C PRO A 158 7.73 5.70 11.74
N THR A 159 7.14 4.56 11.36
CA THR A 159 7.23 3.32 12.14
C THR A 159 7.26 2.08 11.24
N SER A 160 7.84 1.00 11.75
CA SER A 160 7.73 -0.36 11.22
C SER A 160 6.94 -1.29 12.15
N ALA A 161 6.40 -0.77 13.27
CA ALA A 161 5.63 -1.54 14.24
C ALA A 161 4.36 -2.11 13.62
N THR A 162 4.20 -3.43 13.68
CA THR A 162 3.05 -4.16 13.12
C THR A 162 1.73 -3.66 13.72
N SER A 163 1.68 -3.42 15.02
CA SER A 163 0.49 -2.95 15.72
C SER A 163 -0.01 -1.64 15.14
N ARG A 164 0.87 -0.63 15.03
CA ARG A 164 0.53 0.70 14.50
C ARG A 164 0.11 0.66 13.03
N ILE A 165 0.82 -0.12 12.20
CA ILE A 165 0.52 -0.26 10.76
C ILE A 165 -0.81 -0.98 10.56
N CYS A 166 -1.05 -2.10 11.26
CA CYS A 166 -2.31 -2.84 11.16
C CYS A 166 -3.50 -1.99 11.62
N ASP A 167 -3.38 -1.25 12.71
CA ASP A 167 -4.44 -0.38 13.22
C ASP A 167 -4.76 0.76 12.24
N ALA A 168 -3.74 1.37 11.64
CA ALA A 168 -3.92 2.44 10.65
C ALA A 168 -4.59 1.91 9.38
N VAL A 169 -4.15 0.75 8.87
CA VAL A 169 -4.73 0.12 7.68
C VAL A 169 -6.16 -0.34 7.95
N ASP A 170 -6.45 -0.88 9.14
CA ASP A 170 -7.79 -1.32 9.53
C ASP A 170 -8.77 -0.13 9.62
N LYS A 171 -8.36 0.98 10.24
CA LYS A 171 -9.14 2.23 10.26
C LYS A 171 -9.39 2.75 8.84
N LEU A 172 -8.37 2.71 7.99
CA LEU A 172 -8.50 3.13 6.60
C LEU A 172 -9.49 2.24 5.84
N PHE A 173 -9.38 0.91 5.98
CA PHE A 173 -10.29 -0.05 5.38
C PHE A 173 -11.75 0.23 5.76
N LEU A 174 -12.01 0.39 7.06
CA LEU A 174 -13.35 0.68 7.58
C LEU A 174 -13.94 2.00 7.06
N SER A 175 -13.08 2.97 6.73
CA SER A 175 -13.52 4.30 6.26
C SER A 175 -13.79 4.37 4.76
N ILE A 176 -13.10 3.56 3.92
CA ILE A 176 -13.19 3.70 2.47
C ILE A 176 -13.93 2.57 1.76
N VAL A 177 -14.03 1.38 2.38
CA VAL A 177 -14.56 0.19 1.70
C VAL A 177 -16.07 0.08 1.88
N ASP A 178 -16.79 -0.04 0.77
CA ASP A 178 -18.24 -0.28 0.78
C ASP A 178 -18.56 -1.72 1.17
N ARG A 179 -19.28 -1.89 2.27
CA ARG A 179 -19.66 -3.20 2.83
C ARG A 179 -20.59 -4.01 1.95
N ARG A 180 -21.27 -3.37 1.00
CA ARG A 180 -22.22 -4.01 0.08
C ARG A 180 -21.55 -4.74 -1.05
N LEU A 181 -20.24 -4.48 -1.31
CA LEU A 181 -19.54 -4.92 -2.50
C LEU A 181 -18.62 -6.10 -2.22
N LEU A 182 -18.49 -6.97 -3.21
CA LEU A 182 -17.52 -8.05 -3.20
C LEU A 182 -16.13 -7.54 -3.62
N VAL A 183 -15.11 -7.92 -2.88
CA VAL A 183 -13.71 -7.54 -3.11
C VAL A 183 -13.01 -8.58 -4.00
N ARG A 184 -12.18 -8.13 -4.94
CA ARG A 184 -11.40 -8.98 -5.84
C ARG A 184 -9.90 -8.72 -5.78
N ARG A 185 -9.51 -7.50 -5.45
CA ARG A 185 -8.10 -7.09 -5.40
C ARG A 185 -7.85 -6.25 -4.16
N VAL A 186 -6.71 -6.48 -3.54
CA VAL A 186 -6.22 -5.69 -2.42
C VAL A 186 -4.78 -5.27 -2.70
N ASN A 187 -4.43 -4.03 -2.39
CA ASN A 187 -3.06 -3.56 -2.41
C ASN A 187 -2.82 -2.67 -1.19
N VAL A 188 -1.83 -3.02 -0.39
CA VAL A 188 -1.39 -2.26 0.78
C VAL A 188 -0.04 -1.63 0.46
N VAL A 189 0.12 -0.37 0.77
CA VAL A 189 1.32 0.41 0.45
C VAL A 189 1.85 1.08 1.71
N ALA A 190 3.13 0.91 1.97
CA ALA A 190 3.89 1.73 2.89
C ALA A 190 4.59 2.81 2.06
N ALA A 191 4.27 4.07 2.31
CA ALA A 191 4.82 5.23 1.61
C ALA A 191 5.61 6.12 2.59
N ASP A 192 6.34 7.08 2.04
CA ASP A 192 7.24 7.94 2.81
C ASP A 192 8.22 7.10 3.64
N VAL A 193 8.80 6.10 2.98
CA VAL A 193 9.69 5.13 3.61
C VAL A 193 11.08 5.75 3.79
N LEU A 194 11.59 5.72 5.03
CA LEU A 194 12.84 6.34 5.45
C LEU A 194 13.70 5.34 6.21
N THR A 195 15.02 5.45 6.04
CA THR A 195 15.98 4.79 6.93
C THR A 195 16.10 5.55 8.25
N ASP A 196 16.68 4.94 9.27
CA ASP A 196 16.93 5.62 10.55
C ASP A 196 17.86 6.83 10.38
N GLU A 197 18.84 6.77 9.49
CA GLU A 197 19.73 7.89 9.15
C GLU A 197 18.94 9.07 8.56
N GLN A 198 18.07 8.80 7.57
CA GLN A 198 17.24 9.82 6.95
C GLN A 198 16.21 10.43 7.93
N LEU A 199 15.73 9.64 8.88
CA LEU A 199 14.86 10.12 9.94
C LEU A 199 15.59 11.09 10.86
N GLU A 200 16.81 10.76 11.25
CA GLU A 200 17.62 11.62 12.10
C GLU A 200 18.00 12.91 11.38
N GLU A 201 18.40 12.84 10.10
CA GLU A 201 18.64 14.02 9.27
C GLU A 201 17.41 14.93 9.18
N ARG A 202 16.21 14.37 9.00
CA ARG A 202 14.96 15.16 9.00
C ARG A 202 14.66 15.80 10.36
N ARG A 203 14.91 15.08 11.45
CA ARG A 203 14.74 15.62 12.82
C ARG A 203 15.70 16.78 13.06
N GLN A 204 16.97 16.63 12.66
CA GLN A 204 17.96 17.70 12.79
C GLN A 204 17.63 18.89 11.91
N ALA A 205 17.18 18.68 10.67
CA ALA A 205 16.75 19.75 9.79
C ALA A 205 15.53 20.49 10.37
N ALA A 206 14.53 19.78 10.85
CA ALA A 206 13.36 20.38 11.50
C ALA A 206 13.72 21.15 12.79
N ALA A 207 14.68 20.65 13.58
CA ALA A 207 15.17 21.32 14.76
C ALA A 207 16.00 22.59 14.45
N SER A 208 16.65 22.61 13.28
CA SER A 208 17.44 23.75 12.80
C SER A 208 16.60 24.81 12.04
N GLU A 209 15.36 24.46 11.67
CA GLU A 209 14.42 25.40 11.06
C GLU A 209 13.98 26.40 12.14
N TYR A 210 14.56 27.59 12.09
CA TYR A 210 14.28 28.68 13.02
C TYR A 210 12.82 29.10 12.86
N THR A 211 11.97 28.67 13.79
CA THR A 211 10.61 29.20 13.90
C THR A 211 10.75 30.62 14.43
N GLN A 212 10.54 31.61 13.56
CA GLN A 212 10.54 33.02 13.98
C GLN A 212 9.49 33.15 15.09
N PRO A 213 9.89 33.55 16.33
CA PRO A 213 8.93 33.77 17.40
C PRO A 213 7.99 34.89 16.98
N ASP A 214 6.69 34.65 17.07
CA ASP A 214 5.71 35.71 16.86
C ASP A 214 5.92 36.80 17.90
N LEU A 215 6.46 37.96 17.44
CA LEU A 215 6.76 39.10 18.31
C LEU A 215 5.50 39.65 19.01
N PHE A 216 4.33 39.32 18.51
CA PHE A 216 3.04 39.79 19.04
C PHE A 216 2.40 38.80 20.02
N ALA A 217 2.76 37.52 19.99
CA ALA A 217 2.24 36.53 20.93
C ALA A 217 2.66 36.79 22.39
N THR A 218 3.71 37.60 22.60
CA THR A 218 4.19 37.97 23.92
C THR A 218 3.53 39.25 24.46
N MET A 219 2.74 39.97 23.68
CA MET A 219 2.10 41.24 24.07
C MET A 219 0.63 41.13 24.46
N GLU A 220 -0.02 39.99 24.24
CA GLU A 220 -1.41 39.75 24.65
C GLU A 220 -1.50 38.80 25.83
N ALA A 221 -1.00 39.23 26.97
CA ALA A 221 -1.41 38.67 28.26
C ALA A 221 -2.31 39.70 28.96
N PRO A 222 -3.63 39.63 28.87
CA PRO A 222 -4.49 40.32 29.80
C PRO A 222 -4.47 39.57 31.15
N VAL A 223 -4.04 40.24 32.16
CA VAL A 223 -4.26 39.87 33.56
C VAL A 223 -5.77 40.04 33.78
N ASP A 224 -6.53 38.97 33.86
CA ASP A 224 -7.60 38.77 34.83
C ASP A 224 -8.49 37.55 34.55
N SER A 225 -8.58 36.77 35.59
CA SER A 225 -9.70 35.96 36.09
C SER A 225 -10.34 34.87 35.23
N ALA A 226 -10.23 33.67 35.82
CA ALA A 226 -11.24 32.58 35.87
C ALA A 226 -11.51 31.75 34.64
N SER A 227 -10.87 30.59 34.57
CA SER A 227 -11.55 29.29 34.61
C SER A 227 -10.55 28.14 34.53
N ALA A 228 -10.60 27.27 35.52
CA ALA A 228 -9.69 26.14 35.74
C ALA A 228 -9.86 24.99 34.75
N ASP A 229 -10.81 25.05 33.79
CA ASP A 229 -11.14 23.94 32.89
C ASP A 229 -10.39 23.96 31.56
N ALA A 230 -9.67 25.04 31.21
CA ALA A 230 -8.91 25.13 29.98
C ALA A 230 -7.45 24.60 30.12
N ALA A 231 -6.92 24.57 31.33
CA ALA A 231 -5.54 24.15 31.58
C ALA A 231 -5.35 22.61 31.53
N GLU A 232 -6.39 21.82 31.79
CA GLU A 232 -6.32 20.35 31.67
C GLU A 232 -6.29 19.85 30.23
N CYS A 233 -6.84 20.61 29.29
CA CYS A 233 -6.84 20.22 27.87
C CYS A 233 -5.51 20.53 27.15
N GLU A 234 -4.76 21.53 27.60
CA GLU A 234 -3.43 21.86 27.08
C GLU A 234 -2.31 21.04 27.74
N ALA A 235 -2.46 20.67 29.02
CA ALA A 235 -1.56 19.76 29.68
C ALA A 235 -1.56 18.34 29.11
N MET A 236 -2.69 17.89 28.51
CA MET A 236 -2.75 16.61 27.77
C MET A 236 -2.13 16.67 26.38
N ARG A 237 -1.95 17.84 25.80
CA ARG A 237 -1.29 18.01 24.48
C ARG A 237 0.23 18.18 24.57
N SER A 238 0.74 18.63 25.70
CA SER A 238 2.18 18.87 25.92
C SER A 238 2.90 17.72 26.62
N ALA A 239 2.21 16.65 27.01
CA ALA A 239 2.83 15.49 27.67
C ALA A 239 3.30 14.37 26.70
N ASP A 240 3.09 14.53 25.37
CA ASP A 240 3.52 13.54 24.37
C ASP A 240 4.61 14.06 23.41
N GLY A 241 5.42 14.98 23.88
CA GLY A 241 6.56 15.56 23.17
C GLY A 241 7.91 14.99 23.61
N GLY A 242 8.10 13.70 23.48
CA GLY A 242 9.36 13.06 23.85
C GLY A 242 9.42 11.64 23.32
N SER A 243 9.61 11.49 22.00
CA SER A 243 9.94 10.21 21.39
C SER A 243 11.36 9.79 21.79
N LYS A 244 11.47 9.17 22.95
CA LYS A 244 12.42 8.08 23.17
C LYS A 244 11.61 6.81 22.92
N ASP A 245 12.13 5.91 22.08
CA ASP A 245 11.54 4.61 21.81
C ASP A 245 10.90 4.05 23.08
N SER A 246 9.56 3.93 23.07
CA SER A 246 8.88 3.43 24.26
C SER A 246 9.34 1.99 24.47
N PRO A 247 9.53 1.49 25.70
CA PRO A 247 9.95 0.10 25.95
C PRO A 247 9.10 -0.94 25.23
N GLN A 248 7.87 -0.59 24.86
CA GLN A 248 6.96 -1.42 24.07
C GLN A 248 7.34 -1.46 22.58
N GLY A 249 7.84 -0.35 22.01
CA GLY A 249 8.28 -0.29 20.60
C GLY A 249 9.52 -1.15 20.36
N ASP A 250 10.48 -1.10 21.31
CA ASP A 250 11.70 -1.91 21.24
C ASP A 250 11.39 -3.41 21.41
N ALA A 251 10.48 -3.77 22.30
CA ALA A 251 10.05 -5.14 22.50
C ALA A 251 9.34 -5.69 21.24
N GLU A 252 8.49 -4.89 20.59
CA GLU A 252 7.82 -5.29 19.35
C GLU A 252 8.83 -5.45 18.21
N LEU A 253 9.78 -4.54 18.06
CA LEU A 253 10.84 -4.62 17.05
C LEU A 253 11.68 -5.89 17.22
N HIS A 254 12.09 -6.19 18.45
CA HIS A 254 12.87 -7.39 18.77
C HIS A 254 12.08 -8.67 18.47
N MET A 255 10.79 -8.68 18.78
CA MET A 255 9.89 -9.79 18.42
C MET A 255 9.79 -9.96 16.89
N GLN A 256 9.62 -8.85 16.15
CA GLN A 256 9.56 -8.90 14.68
C GLN A 256 10.87 -9.43 14.06
N GLN A 257 12.03 -9.02 14.59
CA GLN A 257 13.34 -9.52 14.16
C GLN A 257 13.48 -11.03 14.40
N THR A 258 13.08 -11.48 15.60
CA THR A 258 13.07 -12.91 15.95
C THR A 258 12.16 -13.71 15.01
N LEU A 259 10.97 -13.21 14.71
CA LEU A 259 10.05 -13.83 13.75
C LEU A 259 10.67 -13.92 12.35
N LEU A 260 11.37 -12.87 11.90
CA LEU A 260 12.07 -12.87 10.61
C LEU A 260 13.17 -13.93 10.55
N ASP A 261 13.96 -14.05 11.62
CA ASP A 261 15.05 -15.03 11.68
C ASP A 261 14.53 -16.48 11.66
N ILE A 262 13.45 -16.74 12.37
CA ILE A 262 12.79 -18.04 12.34
C ILE A 262 12.22 -18.32 10.94
N LYS A 263 11.52 -17.34 10.32
CA LYS A 263 10.97 -17.50 8.97
C LYS A 263 12.05 -17.67 7.90
N ARG A 264 13.22 -17.03 8.07
CA ARG A 264 14.39 -17.23 7.18
C ARG A 264 14.98 -18.63 7.31
N LYS A 265 15.09 -19.14 8.54
CA LYS A 265 15.70 -20.44 8.84
C LYS A 265 14.80 -21.63 8.52
N PHE A 266 13.53 -21.52 8.80
CA PHE A 266 12.58 -22.65 8.76
C PHE A 266 11.48 -22.49 7.70
N GLY A 267 11.47 -21.38 6.95
CA GLY A 267 10.47 -21.08 5.93
C GLY A 267 9.37 -20.13 6.40
N ARG A 268 8.71 -19.49 5.43
CA ARG A 268 7.74 -18.40 5.67
C ARG A 268 6.52 -18.84 6.51
N ASN A 269 6.14 -20.09 6.45
CA ASN A 269 5.00 -20.65 7.17
C ASN A 269 5.39 -21.37 8.47
N SER A 270 6.64 -21.25 8.93
CA SER A 270 7.10 -21.88 10.17
C SER A 270 6.45 -21.30 11.44
N ILE A 271 6.13 -20.01 11.40
CA ILE A 271 5.32 -19.33 12.42
C ILE A 271 4.22 -18.57 11.69
N ILE A 272 2.98 -18.81 12.08
CA ILE A 272 1.78 -18.16 11.60
C ILE A 272 1.02 -17.53 12.77
N LYS A 273 0.31 -16.44 12.53
CA LYS A 273 -0.57 -15.83 13.51
C LYS A 273 -1.92 -16.54 13.53
N ALA A 274 -2.64 -16.46 14.64
CA ALA A 274 -3.97 -17.05 14.75
C ALA A 274 -4.94 -16.59 13.65
N MET A 275 -4.81 -15.34 13.17
CA MET A 275 -5.61 -14.84 12.06
C MET A 275 -5.35 -15.56 10.74
N ASP A 276 -4.16 -16.12 10.52
CA ASP A 276 -3.81 -16.90 9.32
C ASP A 276 -4.41 -18.32 9.34
N MET A 277 -5.10 -18.70 10.40
CA MET A 277 -5.75 -20.01 10.57
C MET A 277 -7.25 -19.99 10.26
N PHE A 278 -7.84 -18.83 10.00
CA PHE A 278 -9.24 -18.73 9.58
C PHE A 278 -9.40 -19.24 8.14
N ASP A 279 -10.60 -19.76 7.82
CA ASP A 279 -10.90 -20.35 6.51
C ASP A 279 -10.75 -19.33 5.36
N ASP A 280 -11.02 -18.05 5.63
CA ASP A 280 -10.90 -16.95 4.67
C ASP A 280 -9.47 -16.40 4.57
N ALA A 281 -8.53 -16.89 5.38
CA ALA A 281 -7.15 -16.42 5.40
C ALA A 281 -6.38 -16.88 4.15
N THR A 282 -5.60 -15.99 3.57
CA THR A 282 -4.82 -16.28 2.36
C THR A 282 -3.30 -16.27 2.58
N GLY A 283 -2.84 -15.85 3.75
CA GLY A 283 -1.42 -15.65 4.07
C GLY A 283 -0.57 -16.88 3.85
N GLN A 284 -1.00 -18.04 4.30
CA GLN A 284 -0.28 -19.31 4.13
C GLN A 284 -0.17 -19.72 2.65
N GLN A 285 -1.24 -19.54 1.87
CA GLN A 285 -1.27 -19.84 0.44
C GLN A 285 -0.38 -18.87 -0.33
N ARG A 286 -0.44 -17.59 0.00
CA ARG A 286 0.39 -16.54 -0.60
C ARG A 286 1.88 -16.80 -0.38
N ASN A 287 2.27 -17.27 0.80
CA ASN A 287 3.65 -17.61 1.12
C ASN A 287 4.23 -18.77 0.29
N LYS A 288 3.37 -19.59 -0.32
CA LYS A 288 3.76 -20.69 -1.23
C LYS A 288 3.86 -20.24 -2.69
N GLN A 289 3.46 -18.99 -3.02
CA GLN A 289 3.53 -18.47 -4.38
C GLN A 289 4.90 -17.88 -4.68
N ILE A 290 5.36 -18.05 -5.94
CA ILE A 290 6.56 -17.41 -6.48
C ILE A 290 6.11 -16.47 -7.59
N GLY A 291 6.38 -15.15 -7.44
CA GLY A 291 5.98 -14.16 -8.44
C GLY A 291 4.46 -14.05 -8.67
N GLY A 292 3.64 -14.43 -7.65
CA GLY A 292 2.17 -14.40 -7.76
C GLY A 292 1.54 -15.64 -8.38
N HIS A 293 2.32 -16.66 -8.70
CA HIS A 293 1.86 -17.94 -9.22
C HIS A 293 2.13 -19.06 -8.22
N ALA A 294 1.24 -20.07 -8.19
CA ALA A 294 1.49 -21.29 -7.41
C ALA A 294 2.74 -21.99 -7.98
N ALA A 295 3.67 -22.36 -7.08
CA ALA A 295 4.88 -23.09 -7.42
C ALA A 295 4.56 -24.57 -7.65
#